data_5345bd70140095e3604cb85f4b754345
#
_entry.id   5345bd70140095e3604cb85f4b754345
#
_cell.length_a   1.000
_cell.length_b   1.000
_cell.length_c   1.000
_cell.angle_alpha   90.00
_cell.angle_beta   90.00
_cell.angle_gamma   90.00
#
_symmetry.space_group_name_H-M   'P 1'
#
loop_
_entity.id
_entity.type
_entity.pdbx_description
1 polymer ?
#
loop_
_entity_poly.entity_id
_entity_poly.type
_entity_poly.pdbx_seq_one_letter_code
_entity_poly.pdbx_strand_id
1 'polypeptide(L)'
;STISMTLTIYFVIKISNKLFKDKEIYKYLFIIFIAFQPITAFLASYINNDSTAILAISMIIYLWILGLESNWKTKHCILLGGAVGFCALTYYNAYGYILCSVLICLSSAVLNKMDAKEIAKKALIVASVAFVVAGWWFVRNAIIYDGDILGTKTQNEYGDKYALEQYKPSVRKTPENSNESILHMLNEDAWAN
;
A
#
# COMPACT_ATOMS: atom_id res chain seq x y z
N SER A 1 -7.76 9.49 -11.25
CA SER A 1 -8.55 8.85 -10.16
C SER A 1 -9.60 7.90 -10.70
N THR A 2 -10.49 8.29 -11.62
CA THR A 2 -11.55 7.43 -12.19
C THR A 2 -11.02 6.13 -12.78
N ILE A 3 -9.96 6.19 -13.61
CA ILE A 3 -9.33 4.99 -14.18
C ILE A 3 -8.79 4.08 -13.06
N SER A 4 -8.11 4.64 -12.07
CA SER A 4 -7.58 3.86 -10.94
C SER A 4 -8.69 3.15 -10.17
N MET A 5 -9.80 3.85 -9.88
CA MET A 5 -10.94 3.26 -9.17
C MET A 5 -11.66 2.19 -10.02
N THR A 6 -11.79 2.39 -11.33
CA THR A 6 -12.33 1.36 -12.24
C THR A 6 -11.48 0.09 -12.22
N LEU A 7 -10.16 0.23 -12.30
CA LEU A 7 -9.23 -0.90 -12.18
C LEU A 7 -9.28 -1.54 -10.78
N THR A 8 -9.49 -0.75 -9.73
CA THR A 8 -9.72 -1.28 -8.37
C THR A 8 -10.93 -2.21 -8.35
N ILE A 9 -12.08 -1.78 -8.91
CA ILE A 9 -13.27 -2.63 -8.99
C ILE A 9 -13.00 -3.90 -9.81
N TYR A 10 -12.23 -3.82 -10.88
CA TYR A 10 -11.78 -5.02 -11.60
C TYR A 10 -11.05 -6.01 -10.68
N PHE A 11 -10.09 -5.54 -9.85
CA PHE A 11 -9.41 -6.41 -8.90
C PHE A 11 -10.33 -6.90 -7.79
N VAL A 12 -11.28 -6.09 -7.32
CA VAL A 12 -12.32 -6.50 -6.36
C VAL A 12 -13.12 -7.69 -6.92
N ILE A 13 -13.52 -7.65 -8.19
CA ILE A 13 -14.20 -8.76 -8.86
C ILE A 13 -13.30 -10.01 -8.90
N LYS A 14 -12.01 -9.85 -9.23
CA LYS A 14 -11.06 -10.97 -9.24
C LYS A 14 -10.88 -11.58 -7.86
N ILE A 15 -10.76 -10.76 -6.82
CA ILE A 15 -10.66 -11.18 -5.43
C ILE A 15 -11.94 -11.92 -5.01
N SER A 16 -13.11 -11.34 -5.28
CA SER A 16 -14.40 -11.92 -4.96
C SER A 16 -14.57 -13.33 -5.57
N ASN A 17 -14.23 -13.48 -6.85
CA ASN A 17 -14.27 -14.77 -7.55
C ASN A 17 -13.34 -15.82 -6.93
N LYS A 18 -12.23 -15.40 -6.33
CA LYS A 18 -11.30 -16.28 -5.64
C LYS A 18 -11.80 -16.69 -4.25
N LEU A 19 -12.33 -15.72 -3.50
CA LEU A 19 -12.76 -15.92 -2.12
C LEU A 19 -14.06 -16.74 -2.03
N PHE A 20 -15.02 -16.45 -2.90
CA PHE A 20 -16.39 -17.00 -2.76
C PHE A 20 -16.75 -18.08 -3.78
N LYS A 21 -15.81 -18.55 -4.58
CA LYS A 21 -15.93 -19.63 -5.60
C LYS A 21 -17.36 -19.97 -6.04
N ASP A 22 -18.06 -20.83 -5.29
CA ASP A 22 -19.40 -21.34 -5.62
C ASP A 22 -20.54 -20.57 -4.93
N LYS A 23 -20.24 -19.44 -4.29
CA LYS A 23 -21.22 -18.66 -3.53
C LYS A 23 -21.55 -17.38 -4.27
N GLU A 24 -22.35 -17.46 -5.35
CA GLU A 24 -22.65 -16.34 -6.24
C GLU A 24 -23.20 -15.11 -5.50
N ILE A 25 -24.13 -15.31 -4.56
CA ILE A 25 -24.72 -14.20 -3.79
C ILE A 25 -23.64 -13.41 -3.03
N TYR A 26 -22.70 -14.12 -2.36
CA TYR A 26 -21.62 -13.47 -1.60
C TYR A 26 -20.63 -12.73 -2.52
N LYS A 27 -20.38 -13.22 -3.75
CA LYS A 27 -19.58 -12.51 -4.74
C LYS A 27 -20.18 -11.15 -5.06
N TYR A 28 -21.47 -11.14 -5.42
CA TYR A 28 -22.15 -9.90 -5.79
C TYR A 28 -22.29 -8.94 -4.61
N LEU A 29 -22.65 -9.44 -3.42
CA LEU A 29 -22.73 -8.61 -2.21
C LEU A 29 -21.38 -7.95 -1.89
N PHE A 30 -20.27 -8.70 -1.97
CA PHE A 30 -18.93 -8.16 -1.75
C PHE A 30 -18.57 -7.06 -2.76
N ILE A 31 -18.83 -7.32 -4.05
CA ILE A 31 -18.54 -6.34 -5.12
C ILE A 31 -19.40 -5.08 -4.93
N ILE A 32 -20.70 -5.24 -4.72
CA ILE A 32 -21.65 -4.14 -4.52
C ILE A 32 -21.26 -3.34 -3.28
N PHE A 33 -20.97 -4.01 -2.16
CA PHE A 33 -20.58 -3.37 -0.93
C PHE A 33 -19.36 -2.45 -1.10
N ILE A 34 -18.31 -2.90 -1.83
CA ILE A 34 -17.12 -2.09 -2.06
C ILE A 34 -17.36 -1.01 -3.13
N ALA A 35 -18.04 -1.35 -4.23
CA ALA A 35 -18.25 -0.43 -5.35
C ALA A 35 -19.15 0.75 -4.98
N PHE A 36 -20.16 0.52 -4.14
CA PHE A 36 -21.13 1.54 -3.74
C PHE A 36 -20.82 2.21 -2.38
N GLN A 37 -19.63 1.99 -1.82
CA GLN A 37 -19.19 2.80 -0.68
C GLN A 37 -19.09 4.27 -1.11
N PRO A 38 -19.64 5.23 -0.36
CA PRO A 38 -19.55 6.65 -0.69
C PRO A 38 -18.12 7.12 -0.93
N ILE A 39 -17.16 6.59 -0.16
CA ILE A 39 -15.74 6.90 -0.32
C ILE A 39 -15.19 6.46 -1.69
N THR A 40 -15.68 5.36 -2.27
CA THR A 40 -15.28 4.88 -3.60
C THR A 40 -15.66 5.90 -4.68
N ALA A 41 -16.88 6.40 -4.65
CA ALA A 41 -17.36 7.44 -5.57
C ALA A 41 -16.60 8.77 -5.35
N PHE A 42 -16.39 9.15 -4.09
CA PHE A 42 -15.66 10.36 -3.73
C PHE A 42 -14.22 10.32 -4.28
N LEU A 43 -13.47 9.25 -4.02
CA LEU A 43 -12.10 9.11 -4.52
C LEU A 43 -11.99 8.99 -6.04
N ALA A 44 -13.05 8.55 -6.72
CA ALA A 44 -13.10 8.50 -8.18
C ALA A 44 -13.29 9.88 -8.81
N SER A 45 -13.93 10.82 -8.11
CA SER A 45 -14.43 12.08 -8.67
C SER A 45 -13.39 13.22 -8.71
N TYR A 46 -12.32 13.17 -7.94
CA TYR A 46 -11.30 14.23 -7.91
C TYR A 46 -9.88 13.68 -8.04
N ILE A 47 -8.92 14.56 -8.31
CA ILE A 47 -7.51 14.17 -8.45
C ILE A 47 -6.90 13.98 -7.06
N ASN A 48 -6.52 12.73 -6.75
CA ASN A 48 -5.89 12.38 -5.47
C ASN A 48 -4.94 11.16 -5.65
N ASN A 49 -4.05 10.98 -4.70
CA ASN A 49 -3.12 9.86 -4.67
C ASN A 49 -3.77 8.60 -4.07
N ASP A 50 -4.81 8.75 -3.24
CA ASP A 50 -5.47 7.65 -2.55
C ASP A 50 -6.10 6.65 -3.51
N SER A 51 -6.72 7.13 -4.60
CA SER A 51 -7.30 6.26 -5.62
C SER A 51 -6.26 5.33 -6.27
N THR A 52 -5.04 5.81 -6.46
CA THR A 52 -3.95 5.02 -7.02
C THR A 52 -3.35 4.07 -5.97
N ALA A 53 -3.29 4.52 -4.71
CA ALA A 53 -2.87 3.69 -3.58
C ALA A 53 -3.84 2.51 -3.36
N ILE A 54 -5.15 2.75 -3.40
CA ILE A 54 -6.17 1.69 -3.28
C ILE A 54 -6.08 0.68 -4.44
N LEU A 55 -5.79 1.15 -5.66
CA LEU A 55 -5.51 0.26 -6.78
C LEU A 55 -4.29 -0.63 -6.47
N ALA A 56 -3.18 -0.06 -6.04
CA ALA A 56 -1.99 -0.83 -5.69
C ALA A 56 -2.25 -1.86 -4.59
N ILE A 57 -2.99 -1.47 -3.55
CA ILE A 57 -3.42 -2.35 -2.46
C ILE A 57 -4.27 -3.51 -3.00
N SER A 58 -5.25 -3.24 -3.86
CA SER A 58 -6.11 -4.28 -4.42
C SER A 58 -5.33 -5.26 -5.30
N MET A 59 -4.33 -4.79 -6.05
CA MET A 59 -3.40 -5.64 -6.80
C MET A 59 -2.61 -6.55 -5.86
N ILE A 60 -2.04 -5.99 -4.79
CA ILE A 60 -1.26 -6.73 -3.79
C ILE A 60 -2.13 -7.82 -3.15
N ILE A 61 -3.33 -7.50 -2.68
CA ILE A 61 -4.25 -8.47 -2.06
C ILE A 61 -4.59 -9.61 -3.03
N TYR A 62 -4.89 -9.29 -4.28
CA TYR A 62 -5.15 -10.31 -5.29
C TYR A 62 -3.95 -11.24 -5.50
N LEU A 63 -2.75 -10.66 -5.51
CA LEU A 63 -1.51 -11.42 -5.70
C LEU A 63 -1.12 -12.25 -4.47
N TRP A 64 -1.50 -11.83 -3.25
CA TRP A 64 -1.39 -12.69 -2.07
C TRP A 64 -2.23 -13.96 -2.23
N ILE A 65 -3.48 -13.83 -2.67
CA ILE A 65 -4.36 -14.99 -2.89
C ILE A 65 -3.74 -15.92 -3.93
N LEU A 66 -3.27 -15.39 -5.07
CA LEU A 66 -2.63 -16.20 -6.10
C LEU A 66 -1.31 -16.84 -5.63
N GLY A 67 -0.53 -16.11 -4.84
CA GLY A 67 0.71 -16.60 -4.24
C GLY A 67 0.45 -17.78 -3.30
N LEU A 68 -0.50 -17.62 -2.39
CA LEU A 68 -0.91 -18.66 -1.45
C LEU A 68 -1.45 -19.91 -2.16
N GLU A 69 -2.33 -19.75 -3.16
CA GLU A 69 -2.88 -20.88 -3.94
C GLU A 69 -1.82 -21.63 -4.74
N SER A 70 -0.78 -20.96 -5.19
CA SER A 70 0.24 -21.54 -6.09
C SER A 70 1.56 -21.88 -5.41
N ASN A 71 1.65 -21.73 -4.08
CA ASN A 71 2.88 -21.85 -3.32
C ASN A 71 3.99 -20.91 -3.83
N TRP A 72 3.63 -19.67 -4.15
CA TRP A 72 4.55 -18.59 -4.56
C TRP A 72 5.38 -18.94 -5.81
N LYS A 73 4.72 -19.41 -6.88
CA LYS A 73 5.39 -19.59 -8.18
C LYS A 73 6.08 -18.31 -8.60
N THR A 74 7.24 -18.43 -9.26
CA THR A 74 8.09 -17.30 -9.71
C THR A 74 7.29 -16.20 -10.42
N LYS A 75 6.32 -16.57 -11.27
CA LYS A 75 5.43 -15.62 -11.94
C LYS A 75 4.68 -14.71 -10.95
N HIS A 76 4.16 -15.28 -9.86
CA HIS A 76 3.40 -14.51 -8.87
C HIS A 76 4.33 -13.66 -8.00
N CYS A 77 5.57 -14.09 -7.75
CA CYS A 77 6.59 -13.27 -7.09
C CYS A 77 6.96 -12.05 -7.95
N ILE A 78 7.14 -12.22 -9.26
CA ILE A 78 7.42 -11.11 -10.19
C ILE A 78 6.26 -10.11 -10.20
N LEU A 79 5.03 -10.59 -10.33
CA LEU A 79 3.84 -9.73 -10.33
C LEU A 79 3.67 -9.00 -8.98
N LEU A 80 3.91 -9.70 -7.87
CA LEU A 80 3.87 -9.07 -6.54
C LEU A 80 4.95 -8.00 -6.39
N GLY A 81 6.17 -8.27 -6.85
CA GLY A 81 7.24 -7.27 -6.89
C GLY A 81 6.84 -6.02 -7.68
N GLY A 82 6.20 -6.20 -8.84
CA GLY A 82 5.64 -5.10 -9.62
C GLY A 82 4.58 -4.31 -8.88
N ALA A 83 3.63 -4.99 -8.22
CA ALA A 83 2.58 -4.34 -7.44
C ALA A 83 3.12 -3.62 -6.19
N VAL A 84 4.09 -4.22 -5.49
CA VAL A 84 4.79 -3.61 -4.35
C VAL A 84 5.57 -2.38 -4.79
N GLY A 85 6.32 -2.45 -5.89
CA GLY A 85 7.03 -1.30 -6.45
C GLY A 85 6.06 -0.18 -6.87
N PHE A 86 4.95 -0.53 -7.51
CA PHE A 86 3.91 0.44 -7.84
C PHE A 86 3.31 1.07 -6.58
N CYS A 87 3.01 0.28 -5.54
CA CYS A 87 2.54 0.76 -4.24
C CYS A 87 3.52 1.75 -3.61
N ALA A 88 4.82 1.47 -3.68
CA ALA A 88 5.86 2.34 -3.13
C ALA A 88 5.93 3.72 -3.83
N LEU A 89 5.47 3.82 -5.08
CA LEU A 89 5.40 5.07 -5.84
C LEU A 89 4.10 5.86 -5.62
N THR A 90 3.10 5.29 -4.98
CA THR A 90 1.78 5.93 -4.84
C THR A 90 1.71 6.86 -3.64
N TYR A 91 1.58 6.29 -2.45
CA TYR A 91 1.39 7.06 -1.22
C TYR A 91 1.92 6.28 -0.02
N TYR A 92 2.65 6.95 0.86
CA TYR A 92 3.31 6.31 2.01
C TYR A 92 2.34 5.62 2.98
N ASN A 93 1.07 6.05 3.06
CA ASN A 93 0.05 5.38 3.88
C ASN A 93 -0.22 3.93 3.42
N ALA A 94 0.07 3.60 2.16
CA ALA A 94 -0.06 2.25 1.64
C ALA A 94 1.11 1.32 1.99
N TYR A 95 2.22 1.84 2.56
CA TYR A 95 3.42 1.05 2.86
C TYR A 95 3.18 -0.07 3.87
N GLY A 96 2.15 0.05 4.71
CA GLY A 96 1.70 -1.04 5.57
C GLY A 96 1.42 -2.34 4.80
N TYR A 97 0.90 -2.26 3.58
CA TYR A 97 0.65 -3.43 2.73
C TYR A 97 1.92 -4.07 2.17
N ILE A 98 3.00 -3.29 2.02
CA ILE A 98 4.34 -3.81 1.68
C ILE A 98 4.84 -4.68 2.84
N LEU A 99 4.75 -4.17 4.07
CA LEU A 99 5.11 -4.91 5.27
C LEU A 99 4.23 -6.17 5.44
N CYS A 100 2.92 -6.05 5.26
CA CYS A 100 2.00 -7.19 5.29
C CYS A 100 2.37 -8.25 4.23
N SER A 101 2.87 -7.84 3.05
CA SER A 101 3.33 -8.79 2.03
C SER A 101 4.48 -9.64 2.53
N VAL A 102 5.44 -9.04 3.24
CA VAL A 102 6.55 -9.78 3.87
C VAL A 102 6.01 -10.77 4.90
N LEU A 103 5.12 -10.32 5.79
CA LEU A 103 4.55 -11.17 6.85
C LEU A 103 3.76 -12.36 6.26
N ILE A 104 2.95 -12.13 5.24
CA ILE A 104 2.16 -13.19 4.58
C ILE A 104 3.07 -14.17 3.86
N CYS A 105 4.11 -13.70 3.16
CA CYS A 105 5.07 -14.58 2.50
C CYS A 105 5.83 -15.45 3.51
N LEU A 106 6.29 -14.86 4.62
CA LEU A 106 7.00 -15.59 5.67
C LEU A 106 6.10 -16.59 6.39
N SER A 107 4.88 -16.18 6.77
CA SER A 107 3.91 -17.07 7.41
C SER A 107 3.57 -18.27 6.52
N SER A 108 3.32 -18.02 5.23
CA SER A 108 3.08 -19.07 4.25
C SER A 108 4.27 -20.01 4.09
N ALA A 109 5.49 -19.47 4.08
CA ALA A 109 6.71 -20.26 3.97
C ALA A 109 6.90 -21.19 5.18
N VAL A 110 6.63 -20.70 6.39
CA VAL A 110 6.68 -21.52 7.62
C VAL A 110 5.62 -22.61 7.59
N LEU A 111 4.37 -22.27 7.25
CA LEU A 111 3.27 -23.23 7.19
C LEU A 111 3.52 -24.33 6.14
N ASN A 112 4.09 -23.97 5.00
CA ASN A 112 4.39 -24.93 3.93
C ASN A 112 5.76 -25.61 4.08
N LYS A 113 6.49 -25.36 5.19
CA LYS A 113 7.83 -25.92 5.47
C LYS A 113 8.81 -25.72 4.31
N MET A 114 8.80 -24.52 3.72
CA MET A 114 9.68 -24.20 2.61
C MET A 114 11.14 -24.10 3.07
N ASP A 115 12.08 -24.52 2.23
CA ASP A 115 13.51 -24.35 2.51
C ASP A 115 13.91 -22.86 2.53
N ALA A 116 14.82 -22.51 3.45
CA ALA A 116 15.27 -21.14 3.62
C ALA A 116 15.88 -20.53 2.35
N LYS A 117 16.56 -21.36 1.52
CA LYS A 117 17.11 -20.92 0.23
C LYS A 117 16.01 -20.56 -0.76
N GLU A 118 14.91 -21.32 -0.78
CA GLU A 118 13.77 -21.04 -1.64
C GLU A 118 13.05 -19.77 -1.21
N ILE A 119 12.88 -19.56 0.10
CA ILE A 119 12.30 -18.35 0.67
C ILE A 119 13.13 -17.14 0.26
N ALA A 120 14.46 -17.21 0.47
CA ALA A 120 15.38 -16.12 0.11
C ALA A 120 15.35 -15.81 -1.39
N LYS A 121 15.30 -16.84 -2.24
CA LYS A 121 15.20 -16.66 -3.69
C LYS A 121 13.90 -15.94 -4.09
N LYS A 122 12.76 -16.34 -3.53
CA LYS A 122 11.45 -15.70 -3.81
C LYS A 122 11.41 -14.27 -3.30
N ALA A 123 11.90 -14.02 -2.09
CA ALA A 123 12.01 -12.68 -1.52
C ALA A 123 12.91 -11.77 -2.37
N LEU A 124 14.05 -12.30 -2.84
CA LEU A 124 14.96 -11.55 -3.72
C LEU A 124 14.30 -11.19 -5.06
N ILE A 125 13.51 -12.09 -5.64
CA ILE A 125 12.77 -11.79 -6.88
C ILE A 125 11.78 -10.64 -6.64
N VAL A 126 10.98 -10.70 -5.58
CA VAL A 126 10.02 -9.63 -5.24
C VAL A 126 10.74 -8.31 -5.02
N ALA A 127 11.80 -8.32 -4.20
CA ALA A 127 12.59 -7.13 -3.87
C ALA A 127 13.27 -6.52 -5.12
N SER A 128 13.87 -7.35 -5.97
CA SER A 128 14.55 -6.89 -7.19
C SER A 128 13.57 -6.24 -8.15
N VAL A 129 12.40 -6.86 -8.38
CA VAL A 129 11.37 -6.28 -9.26
C VAL A 129 10.81 -4.99 -8.68
N ALA A 130 10.52 -4.96 -7.37
CA ALA A 130 10.04 -3.75 -6.69
C ALA A 130 11.09 -2.62 -6.79
N PHE A 131 12.37 -2.94 -6.64
CA PHE A 131 13.47 -1.98 -6.78
C PHE A 131 13.58 -1.44 -8.21
N VAL A 132 13.44 -2.29 -9.23
CA VAL A 132 13.44 -1.83 -10.64
C VAL A 132 12.29 -0.89 -10.90
N VAL A 133 11.10 -1.16 -10.34
CA VAL A 133 9.91 -0.31 -10.54
C VAL A 133 10.01 1.00 -9.77
N ALA A 134 10.45 1.00 -8.52
CA ALA A 134 10.38 2.16 -7.63
C ALA A 134 11.73 2.74 -7.22
N GLY A 135 12.82 1.96 -7.28
CA GLY A 135 14.11 2.34 -6.74
C GLY A 135 14.69 3.61 -7.37
N TRP A 136 14.49 3.80 -8.66
CA TRP A 136 14.94 5.01 -9.36
C TRP A 136 14.39 6.30 -8.75
N TRP A 137 13.14 6.27 -8.26
CA TRP A 137 12.50 7.42 -7.61
C TRP A 137 13.18 7.76 -6.28
N PHE A 138 13.44 6.76 -5.46
CA PHE A 138 14.10 6.96 -4.16
C PHE A 138 15.56 7.39 -4.33
N VAL A 139 16.28 6.82 -5.31
CA VAL A 139 17.65 7.23 -5.65
C VAL A 139 17.66 8.68 -6.14
N ARG A 140 16.76 9.04 -7.04
CA ARG A 140 16.59 10.42 -7.52
C ARG A 140 16.37 11.38 -6.34
N ASN A 141 15.44 11.04 -5.42
CA ASN A 141 15.16 11.89 -4.27
C ASN A 141 16.37 12.06 -3.36
N ALA A 142 17.08 10.97 -3.07
CA ALA A 142 18.32 11.03 -2.29
C ALA A 142 19.37 11.96 -2.91
N ILE A 143 19.49 12.00 -4.23
CA ILE A 143 20.44 12.87 -4.93
C ILE A 143 19.97 14.34 -4.93
N ILE A 144 18.68 14.59 -5.23
CA ILE A 144 18.15 15.95 -5.40
C ILE A 144 17.90 16.64 -4.06
N TYR A 145 17.52 15.89 -3.03
CA TYR A 145 17.10 16.40 -1.72
C TYR A 145 18.09 16.05 -0.60
N ASP A 146 19.38 15.98 -0.90
CA ASP A 146 20.48 15.79 0.08
C ASP A 146 20.21 14.63 1.08
N GLY A 147 19.80 13.49 0.56
CA GLY A 147 19.50 12.27 1.35
C GLY A 147 18.06 12.13 1.83
N ASP A 148 17.17 13.07 1.54
CA ASP A 148 15.74 12.95 1.85
C ASP A 148 15.03 11.99 0.86
N ILE A 149 15.20 10.70 1.08
CA ILE A 149 14.73 9.61 0.20
C ILE A 149 13.22 9.69 -0.07
N LEU A 150 12.44 10.05 0.95
CA LEU A 150 10.97 10.16 0.87
C LEU A 150 10.49 11.55 0.48
N GLY A 151 11.35 12.56 0.51
CA GLY A 151 11.00 13.94 0.27
C GLY A 151 10.20 14.60 1.40
N THR A 152 10.10 13.95 2.55
CA THR A 152 9.26 14.41 3.67
C THR A 152 9.82 15.64 4.37
N LYS A 153 11.14 15.73 4.52
CA LYS A 153 11.81 16.91 5.10
C LYS A 153 11.57 18.12 4.22
N THR A 154 11.84 17.99 2.94
CA THR A 154 11.63 19.05 1.95
C THR A 154 10.17 19.47 1.88
N GLN A 155 9.23 18.50 1.90
CA GLN A 155 7.79 18.78 1.94
C GLN A 155 7.39 19.58 3.19
N ASN A 156 7.93 19.23 4.36
CA ASN A 156 7.66 19.92 5.61
C ASN A 156 8.22 21.34 5.59
N GLU A 157 9.43 21.57 5.08
CA GLU A 157 10.02 22.90 4.91
C GLU A 157 9.16 23.81 4.01
N TYR A 158 8.67 23.27 2.89
CA TYR A 158 7.72 24.02 2.04
C TYR A 158 6.37 24.23 2.73
N GLY A 159 5.87 23.26 3.47
CA GLY A 159 4.67 23.38 4.27
C GLY A 159 4.77 24.51 5.31
N ASP A 160 5.87 24.56 6.05
CA ASP A 160 6.12 25.63 7.04
C ASP A 160 6.23 27.02 6.40
N LYS A 161 6.73 27.08 5.16
CA LYS A 161 6.90 28.36 4.44
C LYS A 161 5.61 28.91 3.84
N TYR A 162 4.73 28.05 3.34
CA TYR A 162 3.60 28.47 2.50
C TYR A 162 2.21 28.09 3.04
N ALA A 163 2.10 27.17 4.00
CA ALA A 163 0.81 26.82 4.57
C ALA A 163 0.29 27.88 5.55
N LEU A 164 -1.02 27.90 5.74
CA LEU A 164 -1.64 28.69 6.82
C LEU A 164 -1.12 28.21 8.17
N GLU A 165 -1.00 29.11 9.15
CA GLU A 165 -0.40 28.83 10.48
C GLU A 165 -0.91 27.53 11.12
N GLN A 166 -2.21 27.33 11.09
CA GLN A 166 -2.86 26.15 11.69
C GLN A 166 -2.54 24.82 10.98
N TYR A 167 -2.01 24.85 9.75
CA TYR A 167 -1.68 23.66 8.94
C TYR A 167 -0.18 23.45 8.76
N LYS A 168 0.65 24.30 9.35
CA LYS A 168 2.10 24.16 9.27
C LYS A 168 2.56 22.86 9.93
N PRO A 169 3.49 22.11 9.30
CA PRO A 169 4.08 20.91 9.90
C PRO A 169 4.68 21.16 11.29
N SER A 170 5.31 22.33 11.53
CA SER A 170 5.91 22.71 12.80
C SER A 170 4.90 22.88 13.94
N VAL A 171 3.62 23.12 13.65
CA VAL A 171 2.55 23.30 14.64
C VAL A 171 1.85 21.95 14.96
N ARG A 172 2.09 20.90 14.16
CA ARG A 172 1.47 19.59 14.40
C ARG A 172 1.93 19.03 15.74
N LYS A 173 1.00 18.43 16.46
CA LYS A 173 1.31 17.65 17.66
C LYS A 173 2.25 16.50 17.29
N THR A 174 3.36 16.41 17.99
CA THR A 174 4.30 15.30 17.94
C THR A 174 4.57 14.82 19.36
N PRO A 175 5.00 13.55 19.57
CA PRO A 175 5.37 13.07 20.90
C PRO A 175 6.40 13.96 21.60
N GLU A 176 7.26 14.62 20.82
CA GLU A 176 8.35 15.48 21.33
C GLU A 176 7.83 16.84 21.84
N ASN A 177 6.83 17.44 21.17
CA ASN A 177 6.32 18.77 21.53
C ASN A 177 5.08 18.74 22.42
N SER A 178 4.34 17.63 22.47
CA SER A 178 3.13 17.46 23.29
C SER A 178 3.37 16.76 24.63
N ASN A 179 4.52 16.13 24.83
CA ASN A 179 4.81 15.25 25.96
C ASN A 179 3.86 14.05 26.08
N GLU A 180 3.20 13.68 24.99
CA GLU A 180 2.24 12.57 24.91
C GLU A 180 2.90 11.34 24.27
N SER A 181 2.49 10.14 24.71
CA SER A 181 2.99 8.92 24.08
C SER A 181 2.35 8.72 22.70
N ILE A 182 3.05 8.06 21.78
CA ILE A 182 2.52 7.68 20.46
C ILE A 182 1.21 6.91 20.58
N LEU A 183 1.08 6.03 21.59
CA LEU A 183 -0.14 5.26 21.84
C LEU A 183 -1.31 6.15 22.27
N HIS A 184 -1.04 7.19 23.06
CA HIS A 184 -2.05 8.16 23.48
C HIS A 184 -2.55 8.97 22.26
N MET A 185 -1.63 9.47 21.44
CA MET A 185 -1.96 10.21 20.22
C MET A 185 -2.75 9.35 19.21
N LEU A 186 -2.39 8.08 19.04
CA LEU A 186 -3.13 7.16 18.17
C LEU A 186 -4.54 6.88 18.67
N ASN A 187 -4.75 6.89 20.00
CA ASN A 187 -6.05 6.58 20.58
C ASN A 187 -6.99 7.79 20.62
N GLU A 188 -6.48 8.98 20.85
CA GLU A 188 -7.30 10.20 20.93
C GLU A 188 -7.40 10.95 19.59
N ASP A 189 -6.28 11.16 18.90
CA ASP A 189 -6.26 11.99 17.68
C ASP A 189 -6.72 11.23 16.43
N ALA A 190 -6.61 9.89 16.40
CA ALA A 190 -7.09 9.10 15.25
C ALA A 190 -8.62 9.06 15.11
N TRP A 191 -9.36 9.36 16.20
CA TRP A 191 -10.82 9.33 16.23
C TRP A 191 -11.47 10.70 16.39
N ALA A 192 -10.68 11.77 16.56
CA ALA A 192 -11.17 13.12 16.84
C ALA A 192 -11.32 14.02 15.61
N ASN A 193 -11.04 13.52 14.40
CA ASN A 193 -11.16 14.27 13.13
C ASN A 193 -12.17 13.65 12.19
#